data_fff3fdbcedbb0d82edac08c103ea89f2
#
_entry.id   fff3fdbcedbb0d82edac08c103ea89f2
#
_cell.length_a   1.000
_cell.length_b   1.000
_cell.length_c   1.000
_cell.angle_alpha   90.00
_cell.angle_beta   90.00
_cell.angle_gamma   90.00
#
_symmetry.space_group_name_H-M   'P 1'
#
loop_
_entity.id
_entity.type
_entity.pdbx_description
1 polymer ?
#
loop_
_entity_poly.entity_id
_entity_poly.type
_entity_poly.pdbx_seq_one_letter_code
_entity_poly.pdbx_strand_id
1 'polypeptide(L)'
;MERSDAFDLRAFDGLPPGSRGQVEEIARAALAAADPRAAVQRSLRLEGDVLWVCGRAYSLSEYQRVYVVGAGKASAAMAVAVEQVLGNRIAGGWVNVKDGYVASTSAVAIHEAGHPLPDERSVVGSRQIVGLVDQATERDLILCLISGGGSALMTLPVEGITLADMSALTGSLLRSGATINEMNAVRKHLEQLKGGQLARLASPATVIALILSDVIGSPLDVIASGPTSPDESTYVDALSVLRKYDLIATAPPSIVRHLERGAAGKVAETPKRGDRAFERVQNCIIASNEQAAEAAVAKARELGLHALLLSTFVEGEAREVARVLAGILREIDHSGRPLARPACLVAGGETTVTVRGSGLGGRNQELALAAVVPLAGLSNVALLSLGTDGSDGPTDAAGAMTTGLTAS
;
A
#
# COMPACT_ATOMS: atom_id res chain seq x y z
N MET A 1 -6.68 18.81 -10.52
CA MET A 1 -7.80 18.28 -11.32
C MET A 1 -8.50 17.26 -10.42
N GLU A 2 -9.70 17.55 -9.98
CA GLU A 2 -10.46 16.68 -9.09
C GLU A 2 -10.80 15.39 -9.82
N ARG A 3 -10.20 14.28 -9.42
CA ARG A 3 -10.46 12.94 -9.99
C ARG A 3 -11.75 12.30 -9.43
N SER A 4 -12.65 13.05 -8.81
CA SER A 4 -13.86 12.48 -8.19
C SER A 4 -14.93 12.00 -9.18
N ASP A 5 -14.87 12.39 -10.46
CA ASP A 5 -15.90 12.06 -11.46
C ASP A 5 -15.44 11.06 -12.55
N ALA A 6 -14.27 10.47 -12.41
CA ALA A 6 -13.64 9.69 -13.48
C ALA A 6 -13.94 8.17 -13.46
N PHE A 7 -14.90 7.71 -12.63
CA PHE A 7 -15.35 6.32 -12.71
C PHE A 7 -16.39 6.19 -13.81
N ASP A 8 -15.94 5.78 -14.99
CA ASP A 8 -16.75 5.73 -16.20
C ASP A 8 -16.95 4.29 -16.68
N LEU A 9 -18.16 3.78 -16.50
CA LEU A 9 -18.62 2.51 -17.05
C LEU A 9 -19.38 2.67 -18.39
N ARG A 10 -19.26 3.81 -19.09
CA ARG A 10 -20.03 4.13 -20.30
C ARG A 10 -19.82 3.16 -21.46
N ALA A 11 -18.76 2.38 -21.45
CA ALA A 11 -18.43 1.43 -22.53
C ALA A 11 -19.11 0.05 -22.40
N PHE A 12 -20.02 -0.17 -21.44
CA PHE A 12 -20.56 -1.51 -21.17
C PHE A 12 -22.03 -1.66 -21.54
N ASP A 13 -22.30 -2.16 -22.75
CA ASP A 13 -23.64 -2.41 -23.28
C ASP A 13 -24.25 -3.77 -22.87
N GLY A 14 -23.55 -4.58 -22.08
CA GLY A 14 -23.94 -5.97 -21.79
C GLY A 14 -24.81 -6.19 -20.54
N LEU A 15 -25.26 -5.14 -19.84
CA LEU A 15 -26.09 -5.26 -18.65
C LEU A 15 -27.37 -4.44 -18.76
N PRO A 16 -28.50 -4.91 -18.17
CA PRO A 16 -29.67 -4.10 -17.97
C PRO A 16 -29.32 -2.80 -17.21
N PRO A 17 -29.98 -1.67 -17.51
CA PRO A 17 -29.65 -0.37 -16.88
C PRO A 17 -29.63 -0.41 -15.34
N GLY A 18 -30.55 -1.13 -14.69
CA GLY A 18 -30.58 -1.30 -13.25
C GLY A 18 -29.37 -2.04 -12.69
N SER A 19 -28.96 -3.13 -13.31
CA SER A 19 -27.79 -3.92 -12.89
C SER A 19 -26.49 -3.15 -13.08
N ARG A 20 -26.38 -2.35 -14.14
CA ARG A 20 -25.23 -1.47 -14.37
C ARG A 20 -25.08 -0.45 -13.24
N GLY A 21 -26.18 0.23 -12.85
CA GLY A 21 -26.17 1.17 -11.75
C GLY A 21 -25.72 0.52 -10.43
N GLN A 22 -26.19 -0.70 -10.15
CA GLN A 22 -25.77 -1.44 -8.95
C GLN A 22 -24.26 -1.74 -8.96
N VAL A 23 -23.69 -2.20 -10.07
CA VAL A 23 -22.24 -2.45 -10.19
C VAL A 23 -21.45 -1.15 -9.93
N GLU A 24 -21.91 -0.04 -10.53
CA GLU A 24 -21.28 1.27 -10.36
C GLU A 24 -21.32 1.75 -8.89
N GLU A 25 -22.46 1.66 -8.21
CA GLU A 25 -22.59 2.06 -6.81
C GLU A 25 -21.72 1.19 -5.88
N ILE A 26 -21.66 -0.12 -6.11
CA ILE A 26 -20.81 -1.04 -5.34
C ILE A 26 -19.33 -0.69 -5.54
N ALA A 27 -18.90 -0.46 -6.78
CA ALA A 27 -17.53 -0.10 -7.08
C ALA A 27 -17.15 1.27 -6.48
N ARG A 28 -18.03 2.27 -6.57
CA ARG A 28 -17.84 3.59 -5.93
C ARG A 28 -17.72 3.47 -4.42
N ALA A 29 -18.50 2.61 -3.78
CA ALA A 29 -18.40 2.37 -2.33
C ALA A 29 -17.04 1.78 -1.94
N ALA A 30 -16.54 0.80 -2.70
CA ALA A 30 -15.21 0.24 -2.48
C ALA A 30 -14.10 1.30 -2.63
N LEU A 31 -14.14 2.09 -3.72
CA LEU A 31 -13.16 3.14 -3.99
C LEU A 31 -13.22 4.26 -2.94
N ALA A 32 -14.41 4.66 -2.48
CA ALA A 32 -14.57 5.67 -1.44
C ALA A 32 -14.01 5.18 -0.08
N ALA A 33 -14.10 3.89 0.22
CA ALA A 33 -13.48 3.31 1.41
C ALA A 33 -11.94 3.33 1.36
N ALA A 34 -11.37 3.17 0.16
CA ALA A 34 -9.93 3.22 -0.10
C ALA A 34 -9.41 4.64 -0.39
N ASP A 35 -10.27 5.65 -0.54
CA ASP A 35 -9.85 7.03 -0.83
C ASP A 35 -8.96 7.57 0.30
N PRO A 36 -7.74 8.04 -0.01
CA PRO A 36 -6.77 8.43 1.00
C PRO A 36 -7.19 9.65 1.82
N ARG A 37 -7.91 10.62 1.22
CA ARG A 37 -8.39 11.81 1.93
C ARG A 37 -9.53 11.43 2.88
N ALA A 38 -10.51 10.68 2.39
CA ALA A 38 -11.62 10.20 3.19
C ALA A 38 -11.13 9.27 4.33
N ALA A 39 -10.13 8.43 4.07
CA ALA A 39 -9.55 7.56 5.09
C ALA A 39 -8.90 8.35 6.24
N VAL A 40 -8.14 9.40 5.92
CA VAL A 40 -7.59 10.31 6.93
C VAL A 40 -8.69 11.01 7.70
N GLN A 41 -9.70 11.59 7.03
CA GLN A 41 -10.81 12.32 7.65
C GLN A 41 -11.68 11.44 8.58
N ARG A 42 -11.83 10.15 8.25
CA ARG A 42 -12.51 9.19 9.14
C ARG A 42 -11.68 8.84 10.38
N SER A 43 -10.36 8.87 10.26
CA SER A 43 -9.43 8.38 11.28
C SER A 43 -8.85 9.48 12.15
N LEU A 44 -8.88 10.73 11.67
CA LEU A 44 -8.26 11.89 12.30
C LEU A 44 -9.31 12.99 12.53
N ARG A 45 -9.52 13.40 13.79
CA ARG A 45 -10.48 14.44 14.15
C ARG A 45 -9.90 15.35 15.21
N LEU A 46 -10.04 16.66 15.04
CA LEU A 46 -9.63 17.67 16.01
C LEU A 46 -10.87 18.27 16.70
N GLU A 47 -10.93 18.19 18.02
CA GLU A 47 -11.96 18.78 18.86
C GLU A 47 -11.32 19.72 19.88
N GLY A 48 -11.39 21.00 19.62
CA GLY A 48 -10.67 22.00 20.43
C GLY A 48 -9.17 21.77 20.36
N ASP A 49 -8.57 21.33 21.46
CA ASP A 49 -7.15 21.02 21.58
C ASP A 49 -6.85 19.50 21.66
N VAL A 50 -7.89 18.68 21.47
CA VAL A 50 -7.76 17.22 21.51
C VAL A 50 -7.79 16.66 20.09
N LEU A 51 -6.70 16.02 19.69
CA LEU A 51 -6.57 15.28 18.45
C LEU A 51 -6.95 13.81 18.69
N TRP A 52 -8.03 13.37 18.07
CA TRP A 52 -8.44 11.98 18.04
C TRP A 52 -7.85 11.27 16.83
N VAL A 53 -7.14 10.17 17.06
CA VAL A 53 -6.56 9.35 15.99
C VAL A 53 -6.90 7.89 16.23
N CYS A 54 -7.70 7.31 15.33
CA CYS A 54 -8.11 5.90 15.42
C CYS A 54 -8.63 5.53 16.82
N GLY A 55 -9.46 6.39 17.40
CA GLY A 55 -10.09 6.19 18.72
C GLY A 55 -9.21 6.54 19.92
N ARG A 56 -7.96 6.96 19.74
CA ARG A 56 -7.08 7.44 20.82
C ARG A 56 -7.00 8.96 20.83
N ALA A 57 -7.08 9.56 22.02
CA ALA A 57 -6.99 11.00 22.22
C ALA A 57 -5.55 11.46 22.53
N TYR A 58 -5.17 12.59 21.96
CA TYR A 58 -3.90 13.27 22.20
C TYR A 58 -4.18 14.75 22.49
N SER A 59 -3.79 15.24 23.64
CA SER A 59 -3.89 16.67 23.97
C SER A 59 -2.77 17.42 23.27
N LEU A 60 -3.11 18.28 22.32
CA LEU A 60 -2.12 19.03 21.54
C LEU A 60 -1.36 20.08 22.40
N SER A 61 -1.89 20.46 23.55
CA SER A 61 -1.20 21.31 24.51
C SER A 61 0.03 20.66 25.15
N GLU A 62 0.12 19.31 25.11
CA GLU A 62 1.29 18.57 25.58
C GLU A 62 2.45 18.60 24.57
N TYR A 63 2.18 18.98 23.32
CA TYR A 63 3.16 19.01 22.23
C TYR A 63 3.51 20.43 21.82
N GLN A 64 4.80 20.67 21.60
CA GLN A 64 5.29 21.96 21.11
C GLN A 64 5.17 22.08 19.58
N ARG A 65 5.42 20.98 18.89
CA ARG A 65 5.44 20.93 17.43
C ARG A 65 4.74 19.69 16.93
N VAL A 66 4.03 19.82 15.81
CA VAL A 66 3.47 18.70 15.05
C VAL A 66 4.18 18.66 13.72
N TYR A 67 4.88 17.58 13.43
CA TYR A 67 5.53 17.34 12.15
C TYR A 67 4.76 16.30 11.35
N VAL A 68 4.77 16.44 10.02
CA VAL A 68 4.19 15.48 9.10
C VAL A 68 5.30 14.94 8.21
N VAL A 69 5.56 13.63 8.27
CA VAL A 69 6.55 12.96 7.41
C VAL A 69 5.90 11.76 6.72
N GLY A 70 6.51 11.25 5.66
CA GLY A 70 5.96 10.04 5.06
C GLY A 70 6.44 9.76 3.65
N ALA A 71 5.95 8.63 3.12
CA ALA A 71 6.20 8.26 1.73
C ALA A 71 5.15 7.29 1.19
N GLY A 72 4.84 7.46 -0.10
CA GLY A 72 3.95 6.57 -0.83
C GLY A 72 3.15 7.31 -1.91
N LYS A 73 2.54 6.55 -2.82
CA LYS A 73 1.74 7.11 -3.92
C LYS A 73 0.57 7.99 -3.45
N ALA A 74 -0.07 7.61 -2.34
CA ALA A 74 -1.22 8.33 -1.79
C ALA A 74 -0.86 9.37 -0.72
N SER A 75 0.42 9.43 -0.30
CA SER A 75 0.82 10.22 0.87
C SER A 75 0.66 11.74 0.68
N ALA A 76 0.71 12.28 -0.56
CA ALA A 76 0.38 13.68 -0.81
C ALA A 76 -1.12 13.98 -0.55
N ALA A 77 -2.02 13.11 -1.02
CA ALA A 77 -3.45 13.26 -0.76
C ALA A 77 -3.78 13.12 0.74
N MET A 78 -3.06 12.23 1.45
CA MET A 78 -3.16 12.10 2.91
C MET A 78 -2.67 13.38 3.60
N ALA A 79 -1.55 13.98 3.15
CA ALA A 79 -1.01 15.22 3.71
C ALA A 79 -2.01 16.39 3.58
N VAL A 80 -2.66 16.52 2.42
CA VAL A 80 -3.74 17.51 2.24
C VAL A 80 -4.85 17.34 3.27
N ALA A 81 -5.31 16.10 3.50
CA ALA A 81 -6.36 15.85 4.48
C ALA A 81 -5.90 16.12 5.92
N VAL A 82 -4.65 15.79 6.25
CA VAL A 82 -4.05 16.13 7.55
C VAL A 82 -3.98 17.66 7.75
N GLU A 83 -3.59 18.42 6.72
CA GLU A 83 -3.58 19.90 6.78
C GLU A 83 -4.99 20.48 6.94
N GLN A 84 -5.99 19.87 6.31
CA GLN A 84 -7.40 20.30 6.48
C GLN A 84 -7.89 20.12 7.92
N VAL A 85 -7.42 19.08 8.62
CA VAL A 85 -7.80 18.82 10.02
C VAL A 85 -7.00 19.66 11.00
N LEU A 86 -5.68 19.78 10.82
CA LEU A 86 -4.77 20.38 11.80
C LEU A 86 -4.46 21.85 11.52
N GLY A 87 -4.57 22.31 10.27
CA GLY A 87 -4.33 23.70 9.87
C GLY A 87 -2.95 24.23 10.33
N ASN A 88 -2.98 25.33 11.03
CA ASN A 88 -1.77 26.03 11.54
C ASN A 88 -1.07 25.32 12.72
N ARG A 89 -1.57 24.18 13.18
CA ARG A 89 -0.91 23.35 14.20
C ARG A 89 0.31 22.59 13.66
N ILE A 90 0.42 22.46 12.33
CA ILE A 90 1.56 21.81 11.69
C ILE A 90 2.74 22.76 11.65
N ALA A 91 3.84 22.39 12.30
CA ALA A 91 5.08 23.14 12.34
C ALA A 91 5.90 22.98 11.04
N GLY A 92 5.70 21.89 10.31
CA GLY A 92 6.35 21.59 9.04
C GLY A 92 6.23 20.12 8.68
N GLY A 93 6.71 19.77 7.49
CA GLY A 93 6.66 18.37 7.08
C GLY A 93 7.35 18.11 5.75
N TRP A 94 7.58 16.81 5.47
CA TRP A 94 8.16 16.35 4.23
C TRP A 94 7.61 14.99 3.83
N VAL A 95 7.09 14.88 2.62
CA VAL A 95 6.48 13.65 2.11
C VAL A 95 7.02 13.33 0.72
N ASN A 96 7.58 12.14 0.54
CA ASN A 96 8.04 11.64 -0.75
C ASN A 96 6.90 10.94 -1.49
N VAL A 97 6.73 11.26 -2.77
CA VAL A 97 5.69 10.69 -3.63
C VAL A 97 6.26 10.23 -4.97
N LYS A 98 5.56 9.35 -5.66
CA LYS A 98 5.89 8.97 -7.02
C LYS A 98 5.65 10.16 -7.97
N ASP A 99 6.45 10.25 -9.04
CA ASP A 99 6.28 11.22 -10.13
C ASP A 99 4.79 11.32 -10.56
N GLY A 100 4.27 12.54 -10.62
CA GLY A 100 2.88 12.84 -10.97
C GLY A 100 1.85 12.65 -9.85
N TYR A 101 2.24 12.21 -8.66
CA TYR A 101 1.34 12.01 -7.49
C TYR A 101 1.41 13.17 -6.50
N VAL A 102 1.55 14.37 -7.02
CA VAL A 102 1.64 15.61 -6.23
C VAL A 102 0.26 16.15 -5.82
N ALA A 103 0.24 16.93 -4.74
CA ALA A 103 -0.92 17.70 -4.32
C ALA A 103 -0.43 19.03 -3.72
N SER A 104 -1.28 20.07 -3.76
CA SER A 104 -0.97 21.36 -3.15
C SER A 104 -1.16 21.30 -1.64
N THR A 105 -0.13 21.61 -0.90
CA THR A 105 -0.04 21.67 0.56
C THR A 105 0.52 23.02 0.99
N SER A 106 0.32 23.41 2.22
CA SER A 106 0.74 24.71 2.77
C SER A 106 1.95 24.60 3.70
N ALA A 107 1.98 23.57 4.55
CA ALA A 107 2.99 23.37 5.58
C ALA A 107 3.89 22.14 5.30
N VAL A 108 3.42 21.20 4.50
CA VAL A 108 4.12 19.94 4.18
C VAL A 108 4.72 20.02 2.79
N ALA A 109 6.03 19.90 2.66
CA ALA A 109 6.70 19.82 1.36
C ALA A 109 6.42 18.46 0.70
N ILE A 110 5.96 18.47 -0.56
CA ILE A 110 5.78 17.26 -1.37
C ILE A 110 6.95 17.13 -2.33
N HIS A 111 7.63 15.98 -2.29
CA HIS A 111 8.83 15.72 -3.06
C HIS A 111 8.65 14.49 -3.95
N GLU A 112 8.85 14.66 -5.25
CA GLU A 112 8.73 13.59 -6.24
C GLU A 112 9.99 12.74 -6.30
N ALA A 113 9.83 11.43 -6.42
CA ALA A 113 10.92 10.47 -6.49
C ALA A 113 10.55 9.24 -7.33
N GLY A 114 11.56 8.44 -7.70
CA GLY A 114 11.42 7.28 -8.55
C GLY A 114 10.65 6.13 -7.91
N HIS A 115 9.76 5.52 -8.69
CA HIS A 115 9.02 4.32 -8.34
C HIS A 115 8.69 3.51 -9.62
N PRO A 116 8.85 2.16 -9.66
CA PRO A 116 9.10 1.25 -8.53
C PRO A 116 10.55 1.15 -8.08
N LEU A 117 11.49 1.65 -8.86
CA LEU A 117 12.90 1.68 -8.49
C LEU A 117 13.24 3.01 -7.81
N PRO A 118 13.91 2.98 -6.64
CA PRO A 118 14.37 4.20 -5.99
C PRO A 118 15.44 4.89 -6.82
N ASP A 119 15.49 6.21 -6.76
CA ASP A 119 16.50 7.07 -7.36
C ASP A 119 17.14 8.01 -6.33
N GLU A 120 18.07 8.85 -6.74
CA GLU A 120 18.75 9.81 -5.86
C GLU A 120 17.78 10.81 -5.21
N ARG A 121 16.63 11.09 -5.85
CA ARG A 121 15.58 11.95 -5.27
C ARG A 121 14.95 11.28 -4.04
N SER A 122 14.80 9.94 -4.06
CA SER A 122 14.36 9.17 -2.88
C SER A 122 15.32 9.36 -1.70
N VAL A 123 16.63 9.33 -1.97
CA VAL A 123 17.67 9.54 -0.95
C VAL A 123 17.65 10.97 -0.42
N VAL A 124 17.54 11.96 -1.31
CA VAL A 124 17.46 13.39 -0.92
C VAL A 124 16.24 13.63 -0.04
N GLY A 125 15.05 13.18 -0.46
CA GLY A 125 13.82 13.33 0.30
C GLY A 125 13.86 12.60 1.64
N SER A 126 14.45 11.40 1.69
CA SER A 126 14.61 10.63 2.93
C SER A 126 15.55 11.31 3.93
N ARG A 127 16.58 12.01 3.47
CA ARG A 127 17.43 12.84 4.33
C ARG A 127 16.68 14.00 4.95
N GLN A 128 15.72 14.62 4.24
CA GLN A 128 14.86 15.66 4.80
C GLN A 128 13.95 15.08 5.90
N ILE A 129 13.40 13.87 5.69
CA ILE A 129 12.62 13.17 6.71
C ILE A 129 13.50 12.93 7.96
N VAL A 130 14.70 12.38 7.80
CA VAL A 130 15.64 12.18 8.90
C VAL A 130 15.94 13.48 9.63
N GLY A 131 16.23 14.58 8.91
CA GLY A 131 16.50 15.87 9.51
C GLY A 131 15.35 16.44 10.34
N LEU A 132 14.09 16.09 10.01
CA LEU A 132 12.92 16.47 10.78
C LEU A 132 12.74 15.60 12.04
N VAL A 133 12.93 14.29 11.92
CA VAL A 133 12.65 13.36 13.03
C VAL A 133 13.79 13.28 14.03
N ASP A 134 15.03 13.44 13.60
CA ASP A 134 16.23 13.36 14.47
C ASP A 134 16.32 14.54 15.47
N GLN A 135 15.73 15.68 15.14
CA GLN A 135 15.65 16.83 16.03
C GLN A 135 14.41 16.85 16.95
N ALA A 136 13.55 15.83 16.83
CA ALA A 136 12.32 15.76 17.60
C ALA A 136 12.60 15.39 19.06
N THR A 137 11.79 15.95 19.95
CA THR A 137 11.89 15.76 21.40
C THR A 137 10.65 15.03 21.94
N GLU A 138 10.64 14.71 23.21
CA GLU A 138 9.48 14.11 23.89
C GLU A 138 8.19 14.99 23.79
N ARG A 139 8.36 16.29 23.52
CA ARG A 139 7.29 17.26 23.36
C ARG A 139 6.89 17.48 21.89
N ASP A 140 7.28 16.62 21.01
CA ASP A 140 6.91 16.69 19.60
C ASP A 140 6.02 15.49 19.19
N LEU A 141 5.10 15.76 18.29
CA LEU A 141 4.21 14.78 17.68
C LEU A 141 4.58 14.64 16.19
N ILE A 142 4.83 13.41 15.77
CA ILE A 142 5.13 13.09 14.37
C ILE A 142 3.98 12.28 13.79
N LEU A 143 3.31 12.82 12.78
CA LEU A 143 2.37 12.09 11.95
C LEU A 143 3.14 11.50 10.76
N CYS A 144 3.20 10.17 10.69
CA CYS A 144 3.89 9.45 9.62
C CYS A 144 2.86 8.91 8.62
N LEU A 145 2.87 9.41 7.37
CA LEU A 145 1.92 9.07 6.32
C LEU A 145 2.52 8.01 5.39
N ILE A 146 2.03 6.78 5.50
CA ILE A 146 2.56 5.63 4.76
C ILE A 146 1.50 5.10 3.79
N SER A 147 1.91 4.87 2.54
CA SER A 147 1.06 4.21 1.54
C SER A 147 1.88 3.36 0.56
N GLY A 148 1.22 2.71 -0.38
CA GLY A 148 1.85 1.87 -1.40
C GLY A 148 3.02 2.55 -2.11
N GLY A 149 4.09 1.80 -2.37
CA GLY A 149 5.32 2.30 -2.95
C GLY A 149 6.31 2.95 -1.95
N GLY A 150 5.95 3.07 -0.68
CA GLY A 150 6.77 3.69 0.36
C GLY A 150 8.18 3.10 0.49
N SER A 151 8.36 1.79 0.25
CA SER A 151 9.68 1.15 0.30
C SER A 151 10.70 1.74 -0.68
N ALA A 152 10.28 2.13 -1.89
CA ALA A 152 11.16 2.76 -2.88
C ALA A 152 11.29 4.26 -2.63
N LEU A 153 10.18 4.91 -2.29
CA LEU A 153 10.11 6.36 -2.12
C LEU A 153 10.81 6.85 -0.84
N MET A 154 10.95 5.98 0.18
CA MET A 154 11.64 6.28 1.44
C MET A 154 12.90 5.40 1.56
N THR A 155 13.83 5.57 0.63
CA THR A 155 15.11 4.85 0.62
C THR A 155 16.22 5.75 1.08
N LEU A 156 16.98 5.29 2.10
CA LEU A 156 18.20 5.93 2.58
C LEU A 156 19.18 4.85 3.03
N PRO A 157 20.13 4.45 2.18
CA PRO A 157 21.12 3.44 2.54
C PRO A 157 21.94 3.85 3.78
N VAL A 158 22.39 2.86 4.56
CA VAL A 158 23.33 3.10 5.65
C VAL A 158 24.66 3.59 5.12
N GLU A 159 25.45 4.25 5.99
CA GLU A 159 26.75 4.79 5.61
C GLU A 159 27.67 3.72 4.99
N GLY A 160 28.33 4.07 3.89
CA GLY A 160 29.23 3.19 3.14
C GLY A 160 28.55 2.23 2.16
N ILE A 161 27.22 2.30 2.02
CA ILE A 161 26.45 1.58 1.01
C ILE A 161 25.83 2.61 0.06
N THR A 162 25.94 2.38 -1.23
CA THR A 162 25.36 3.26 -2.25
C THR A 162 24.00 2.77 -2.72
N LEU A 163 23.21 3.67 -3.32
CA LEU A 163 21.95 3.29 -3.97
C LEU A 163 22.18 2.28 -5.11
N ALA A 164 23.31 2.39 -5.81
CA ALA A 164 23.72 1.45 -6.85
C ALA A 164 23.97 0.05 -6.28
N ASP A 165 24.63 -0.06 -5.11
CA ASP A 165 24.83 -1.34 -4.42
C ASP A 165 23.49 -1.97 -4.04
N MET A 166 22.56 -1.17 -3.50
CA MET A 166 21.21 -1.61 -3.14
C MET A 166 20.42 -2.12 -4.36
N SER A 167 20.49 -1.40 -5.46
CA SER A 167 19.83 -1.75 -6.72
C SER A 167 20.40 -3.04 -7.31
N ALA A 168 21.72 -3.19 -7.33
CA ALA A 168 22.40 -4.39 -7.82
C ALA A 168 22.01 -5.64 -7.01
N LEU A 169 22.01 -5.53 -5.67
CA LEU A 169 21.60 -6.64 -4.80
C LEU A 169 20.12 -6.96 -4.96
N THR A 170 19.25 -5.95 -4.98
CA THR A 170 17.81 -6.15 -5.17
C THR A 170 17.52 -6.87 -6.49
N GLY A 171 18.16 -6.46 -7.58
CA GLY A 171 18.04 -7.13 -8.87
C GLY A 171 18.53 -8.58 -8.85
N SER A 172 19.58 -8.88 -8.09
CA SER A 172 20.07 -10.25 -7.93
C SER A 172 19.11 -11.12 -7.12
N LEU A 173 18.58 -10.62 -6.01
CA LEU A 173 17.57 -11.31 -5.20
C LEU A 173 16.29 -11.61 -5.99
N LEU A 174 15.79 -10.64 -6.78
CA LEU A 174 14.63 -10.83 -7.65
C LEU A 174 14.88 -11.94 -8.70
N ARG A 175 16.02 -11.92 -9.38
CA ARG A 175 16.35 -12.97 -10.37
C ARG A 175 16.53 -14.34 -9.74
N SER A 176 16.92 -14.42 -8.49
CA SER A 176 17.06 -15.68 -7.74
C SER A 176 15.74 -16.21 -7.18
N GLY A 177 14.63 -15.47 -7.34
CA GLY A 177 13.32 -15.88 -6.82
C GLY A 177 13.17 -15.73 -5.30
N ALA A 178 13.93 -14.79 -4.70
CA ALA A 178 13.77 -14.49 -3.28
C ALA A 178 12.36 -13.94 -2.99
N THR A 179 11.77 -14.41 -1.89
CA THR A 179 10.45 -13.96 -1.44
C THR A 179 10.53 -12.51 -0.93
N ILE A 180 9.38 -11.83 -0.87
CA ILE A 180 9.32 -10.46 -0.36
C ILE A 180 9.82 -10.36 1.09
N ASN A 181 9.56 -11.37 1.91
CA ASN A 181 10.02 -11.42 3.29
C ASN A 181 11.55 -11.54 3.38
N GLU A 182 12.16 -12.39 2.54
CA GLU A 182 13.61 -12.52 2.45
C GLU A 182 14.26 -11.23 1.93
N MET A 183 13.67 -10.61 0.93
CA MET A 183 14.15 -9.32 0.43
C MET A 183 14.06 -8.23 1.51
N ASN A 184 12.97 -8.20 2.26
CA ASN A 184 12.79 -7.24 3.35
C ASN A 184 13.76 -7.50 4.50
N ALA A 185 14.05 -8.77 4.87
CA ALA A 185 15.07 -9.09 5.86
C ALA A 185 16.44 -8.50 5.50
N VAL A 186 16.82 -8.56 4.22
CA VAL A 186 18.06 -7.92 3.75
C VAL A 186 17.95 -6.40 3.73
N ARG A 187 16.88 -5.85 3.13
CA ARG A 187 16.71 -4.39 2.94
C ARG A 187 16.65 -3.63 4.26
N LYS A 188 15.92 -4.13 5.27
CA LYS A 188 15.77 -3.50 6.58
C LYS A 188 17.13 -3.27 7.27
N HIS A 189 18.10 -4.16 7.04
CA HIS A 189 19.44 -4.08 7.62
C HIS A 189 20.41 -3.21 6.82
N LEU A 190 20.01 -2.71 5.66
CA LEU A 190 20.82 -1.85 4.80
C LEU A 190 20.30 -0.40 4.74
N GLU A 191 19.26 -0.09 5.51
CA GLU A 191 18.49 1.16 5.41
C GLU A 191 18.37 1.87 6.76
N GLN A 192 18.29 3.20 6.72
CA GLN A 192 18.21 4.02 7.93
C GLN A 192 16.78 4.31 8.39
N LEU A 193 15.76 4.01 7.57
CA LEU A 193 14.36 4.34 7.88
C LEU A 193 13.44 3.11 7.96
N LYS A 194 13.89 1.94 7.47
CA LYS A 194 13.11 0.71 7.43
C LYS A 194 13.28 -0.13 8.70
N GLY A 195 12.43 -1.14 8.91
CA GLY A 195 12.55 -2.07 10.03
C GLY A 195 12.54 -1.39 11.41
N GLY A 196 11.64 -0.43 11.61
CA GLY A 196 11.51 0.30 12.87
C GLY A 196 12.51 1.44 13.08
N GLN A 197 13.44 1.64 12.14
CA GLN A 197 14.49 2.67 12.30
C GLN A 197 13.92 4.09 12.32
N LEU A 198 12.85 4.39 11.56
CA LEU A 198 12.18 5.68 11.65
C LEU A 198 11.66 5.95 13.08
N ALA A 199 11.04 4.95 13.71
CA ALA A 199 10.56 5.07 15.07
C ALA A 199 11.73 5.28 16.06
N ARG A 200 12.86 4.60 15.84
CA ARG A 200 14.07 4.78 16.65
C ARG A 200 14.65 6.17 16.53
N LEU A 201 14.77 6.70 15.30
CA LEU A 201 15.27 8.07 15.06
C LEU A 201 14.33 9.12 15.66
N ALA A 202 13.03 8.91 15.58
CA ALA A 202 12.03 9.81 16.15
C ALA A 202 11.97 9.79 17.69
N SER A 203 12.44 8.72 18.33
CA SER A 203 12.38 8.61 19.79
C SER A 203 13.24 9.69 20.47
N PRO A 204 12.71 10.38 21.50
CA PRO A 204 11.55 10.05 22.34
C PRO A 204 10.21 10.72 21.93
N ALA A 205 10.07 11.29 20.73
CA ALA A 205 8.84 11.89 20.28
C ALA A 205 7.68 10.87 20.19
N THR A 206 6.44 11.37 20.19
CA THR A 206 5.27 10.56 19.90
C THR A 206 5.14 10.39 18.39
N VAL A 207 5.03 9.15 17.91
CA VAL A 207 4.84 8.84 16.48
C VAL A 207 3.46 8.22 16.25
N ILE A 208 2.69 8.78 15.34
CA ILE A 208 1.42 8.21 14.89
C ILE A 208 1.53 7.95 13.40
N ALA A 209 1.57 6.68 13.01
CA ALA A 209 1.59 6.30 11.61
C ALA A 209 0.16 6.05 11.11
N LEU A 210 -0.25 6.84 10.11
CA LEU A 210 -1.46 6.63 9.33
C LEU A 210 -1.08 5.82 8.09
N ILE A 211 -1.60 4.62 7.97
CA ILE A 211 -1.15 3.64 6.98
C ILE A 211 -2.31 3.28 6.05
N LEU A 212 -2.14 3.55 4.76
CA LEU A 212 -2.98 3.04 3.71
C LEU A 212 -2.28 1.80 3.12
N SER A 213 -2.86 0.63 3.37
CA SER A 213 -2.23 -0.64 3.01
C SER A 213 -2.73 -1.18 1.67
N ASP A 214 -1.81 -1.45 0.77
CA ASP A 214 -1.99 -2.23 -0.45
C ASP A 214 -1.49 -3.68 -0.33
N VAL A 215 -0.98 -4.05 0.85
CA VAL A 215 -0.43 -5.39 1.12
C VAL A 215 -1.51 -6.30 1.70
N ILE A 216 -1.61 -7.52 1.19
CA ILE A 216 -2.55 -8.55 1.67
C ILE A 216 -2.30 -8.84 3.15
N GLY A 217 -3.39 -8.85 3.95
CA GLY A 217 -3.33 -9.05 5.39
C GLY A 217 -2.72 -7.88 6.17
N SER A 218 -2.27 -6.85 5.49
CA SER A 218 -1.75 -5.60 6.07
C SER A 218 -0.67 -5.77 7.15
N PRO A 219 0.36 -6.64 6.97
CA PRO A 219 1.42 -6.80 7.97
C PRO A 219 2.27 -5.53 8.06
N LEU A 220 2.30 -4.93 9.25
CA LEU A 220 2.95 -3.63 9.50
C LEU A 220 4.45 -3.62 9.19
N ASP A 221 5.13 -4.75 9.37
CA ASP A 221 6.55 -4.92 9.10
C ASP A 221 6.89 -5.09 7.61
N VAL A 222 5.88 -5.37 6.77
CA VAL A 222 6.02 -5.49 5.31
C VAL A 222 5.66 -4.18 4.60
N ILE A 223 4.60 -3.48 5.04
CA ILE A 223 4.16 -2.21 4.45
C ILE A 223 5.29 -1.19 4.55
N ALA A 224 5.72 -0.64 3.40
CA ALA A 224 6.87 0.24 3.27
C ALA A 224 8.15 -0.29 3.96
N SER A 225 8.27 -1.63 4.14
CA SER A 225 9.32 -2.32 4.92
C SER A 225 9.36 -1.92 6.40
N GLY A 226 8.21 -1.58 6.99
CA GLY A 226 8.00 -1.40 8.42
C GLY A 226 8.77 -0.27 9.09
N PRO A 227 8.67 1.00 8.64
CA PRO A 227 9.47 2.09 9.23
C PRO A 227 9.14 2.38 10.69
N THR A 228 7.91 2.10 11.12
CA THR A 228 7.40 2.36 12.48
C THR A 228 6.98 1.10 13.23
N SER A 229 7.37 -0.08 12.75
CA SER A 229 7.08 -1.36 13.39
C SER A 229 8.34 -2.16 13.70
N PRO A 230 8.31 -3.03 14.74
CA PRO A 230 9.43 -3.91 15.06
C PRO A 230 9.82 -4.79 13.88
N ASP A 231 11.11 -5.06 13.75
CA ASP A 231 11.66 -6.00 12.78
C ASP A 231 12.03 -7.31 13.48
N GLU A 232 11.41 -8.40 13.12
CA GLU A 232 11.71 -9.72 13.71
C GLU A 232 12.94 -10.38 13.07
N SER A 233 13.40 -9.90 11.88
CA SER A 233 14.58 -10.43 11.18
C SER A 233 15.88 -9.85 11.78
N THR A 234 16.99 -10.56 11.56
CA THR A 234 18.32 -10.21 12.09
C THR A 234 19.35 -10.09 10.98
N TYR A 235 20.53 -9.53 11.28
CA TYR A 235 21.68 -9.56 10.37
C TYR A 235 22.07 -10.99 9.97
N VAL A 236 21.88 -11.96 10.88
CA VAL A 236 22.14 -13.38 10.59
C VAL A 236 21.15 -13.91 9.55
N ASP A 237 19.88 -13.54 9.65
CA ASP A 237 18.86 -13.90 8.68
C ASP A 237 19.16 -13.28 7.33
N ALA A 238 19.52 -12.00 7.26
CA ALA A 238 19.93 -11.32 6.04
C ALA A 238 21.11 -12.01 5.34
N LEU A 239 22.14 -12.41 6.09
CA LEU A 239 23.27 -13.18 5.54
C LEU A 239 22.84 -14.59 5.09
N SER A 240 21.90 -15.22 5.81
CA SER A 240 21.38 -16.54 5.45
C SER A 240 20.63 -16.51 4.12
N VAL A 241 19.88 -15.43 3.86
CA VAL A 241 19.26 -15.19 2.55
C VAL A 241 20.31 -15.11 1.44
N LEU A 242 21.39 -14.32 1.63
CA LEU A 242 22.45 -14.24 0.63
C LEU A 242 23.13 -15.59 0.38
N ARG A 243 23.33 -16.40 1.43
CA ARG A 243 23.90 -17.76 1.29
C ARG A 243 22.95 -18.71 0.57
N LYS A 244 21.65 -18.68 0.91
CA LYS A 244 20.61 -19.52 0.30
C LYS A 244 20.58 -19.38 -1.23
N TYR A 245 20.85 -18.17 -1.74
CA TYR A 245 20.80 -17.85 -3.16
C TYR A 245 22.19 -17.73 -3.81
N ASP A 246 23.26 -18.17 -3.13
CA ASP A 246 24.64 -18.13 -3.61
C ASP A 246 25.11 -16.71 -4.01
N LEU A 247 24.60 -15.68 -3.32
CA LEU A 247 24.88 -14.27 -3.64
C LEU A 247 26.08 -13.67 -2.88
N ILE A 248 26.64 -14.37 -1.89
CA ILE A 248 27.76 -13.83 -1.08
C ILE A 248 28.94 -13.39 -1.92
N ALA A 249 29.31 -14.16 -2.95
CA ALA A 249 30.46 -13.86 -3.80
C ALA A 249 30.18 -12.78 -4.85
N THR A 250 28.91 -12.55 -5.19
CA THR A 250 28.48 -11.66 -6.28
C THR A 250 27.83 -10.37 -5.80
N ALA A 251 27.38 -10.33 -4.55
CA ALA A 251 26.84 -9.13 -3.93
C ALA A 251 27.91 -8.06 -3.74
N PRO A 252 27.54 -6.76 -3.74
CA PRO A 252 28.48 -5.69 -3.47
C PRO A 252 29.24 -5.91 -2.16
N PRO A 253 30.60 -5.84 -2.16
CA PRO A 253 31.39 -6.11 -0.96
C PRO A 253 31.10 -5.16 0.22
N SER A 254 30.60 -3.95 -0.04
CA SER A 254 30.12 -3.00 0.97
C SER A 254 28.99 -3.60 1.79
N ILE A 255 28.02 -4.21 1.11
CA ILE A 255 26.85 -4.85 1.72
C ILE A 255 27.24 -6.07 2.55
N VAL A 256 28.02 -6.98 1.96
CA VAL A 256 28.43 -8.20 2.67
C VAL A 256 29.19 -7.86 3.95
N ARG A 257 30.17 -6.93 3.88
CA ARG A 257 30.92 -6.47 5.07
C ARG A 257 30.01 -5.83 6.12
N HIS A 258 29.01 -5.05 5.71
CA HIS A 258 28.08 -4.42 6.63
C HIS A 258 27.25 -5.48 7.37
N LEU A 259 26.66 -6.44 6.65
CA LEU A 259 25.87 -7.52 7.23
C LEU A 259 26.72 -8.41 8.15
N GLU A 260 27.97 -8.74 7.78
CA GLU A 260 28.89 -9.51 8.62
C GLU A 260 29.26 -8.76 9.91
N ARG A 261 29.47 -7.43 9.82
CA ARG A 261 29.70 -6.60 11.03
C ARG A 261 28.49 -6.59 11.94
N GLY A 262 27.27 -6.53 11.36
CA GLY A 262 26.04 -6.60 12.12
C GLY A 262 25.86 -7.96 12.82
N ALA A 263 26.05 -9.06 12.09
CA ALA A 263 25.99 -10.41 12.64
C ALA A 263 27.06 -10.67 13.73
N ALA A 264 28.18 -9.95 13.67
CA ALA A 264 29.22 -9.96 14.71
C ALA A 264 28.96 -8.99 15.89
N GLY A 265 27.78 -8.34 15.94
CA GLY A 265 27.40 -7.38 16.99
C GLY A 265 28.15 -6.04 16.94
N LYS A 266 28.81 -5.71 15.80
CA LYS A 266 29.55 -4.45 15.63
C LYS A 266 28.69 -3.31 15.04
N VAL A 267 27.49 -3.61 14.65
CA VAL A 267 26.46 -2.67 14.21
C VAL A 267 25.20 -2.97 15.02
N ALA A 268 24.51 -1.94 15.48
CA ALA A 268 23.28 -2.11 16.25
C ALA A 268 22.21 -2.80 15.39
N GLU A 269 21.51 -3.75 15.99
CA GLU A 269 20.42 -4.46 15.34
C GLU A 269 19.23 -3.52 15.08
N THR A 270 18.39 -3.84 14.08
CA THR A 270 17.11 -3.15 13.88
C THR A 270 16.25 -3.24 15.16
N PRO A 271 15.39 -2.24 15.45
CA PRO A 271 14.54 -2.28 16.64
C PRO A 271 13.65 -3.52 16.70
N LYS A 272 13.69 -4.24 17.80
CA LYS A 272 12.91 -5.47 18.04
C LYS A 272 11.67 -5.17 18.89
N ARG A 273 10.76 -6.13 18.98
CA ARG A 273 9.63 -6.06 19.90
C ARG A 273 10.12 -5.80 21.34
N GLY A 274 9.53 -4.79 21.99
CA GLY A 274 9.93 -4.35 23.33
C GLY A 274 11.05 -3.30 23.35
N ASP A 275 11.57 -2.87 22.20
CA ASP A 275 12.47 -1.72 22.13
C ASP A 275 11.71 -0.44 22.54
N ARG A 276 12.36 0.42 23.31
CA ARG A 276 11.82 1.70 23.79
C ARG A 276 11.36 2.63 22.65
N ALA A 277 11.92 2.47 21.47
CA ALA A 277 11.51 3.20 20.27
C ALA A 277 10.02 3.08 19.99
N PHE A 278 9.37 1.99 20.44
CA PHE A 278 7.95 1.74 20.18
C PHE A 278 7.00 2.13 21.32
N GLU A 279 7.51 2.56 22.49
CA GLU A 279 6.67 2.92 23.64
C GLU A 279 5.67 4.04 23.33
N ARG A 280 6.05 4.97 22.44
CA ARG A 280 5.23 6.11 22.02
C ARG A 280 4.82 6.07 20.54
N VAL A 281 4.72 4.88 19.97
CA VAL A 281 4.30 4.67 18.59
C VAL A 281 2.88 4.11 18.54
N GLN A 282 2.03 4.71 17.69
CA GLN A 282 0.73 4.16 17.31
C GLN A 282 0.72 3.94 15.79
N ASN A 283 0.51 2.71 15.36
CA ASN A 283 0.29 2.38 13.95
C ASN A 283 -1.21 2.20 13.70
N CYS A 284 -1.76 2.92 12.73
CA CYS A 284 -3.18 2.91 12.37
C CYS A 284 -3.33 2.55 10.89
N ILE A 285 -3.92 1.41 10.57
CA ILE A 285 -4.35 1.09 9.21
C ILE A 285 -5.67 1.81 8.98
N ILE A 286 -5.64 2.87 8.16
CA ILE A 286 -6.79 3.76 7.92
C ILE A 286 -7.57 3.41 6.64
N ALA A 287 -6.95 2.66 5.72
CA ALA A 287 -7.58 2.04 4.57
C ALA A 287 -6.80 0.78 4.16
N SER A 288 -7.53 -0.21 3.68
CA SER A 288 -6.99 -1.49 3.22
C SER A 288 -7.90 -2.13 2.17
N ASN A 289 -7.39 -3.16 1.49
CA ASN A 289 -8.17 -4.04 0.64
C ASN A 289 -9.41 -4.62 1.35
N GLU A 290 -9.26 -5.04 2.60
CA GLU A 290 -10.35 -5.59 3.43
C GLU A 290 -11.47 -4.55 3.62
N GLN A 291 -11.14 -3.32 4.03
CA GLN A 291 -12.13 -2.25 4.22
C GLN A 291 -12.84 -1.88 2.93
N ALA A 292 -12.14 -1.86 1.79
CA ALA A 292 -12.74 -1.64 0.48
C ALA A 292 -13.72 -2.76 0.11
N ALA A 293 -13.35 -4.02 0.34
CA ALA A 293 -14.19 -5.17 0.08
C ALA A 293 -15.43 -5.23 0.99
N GLU A 294 -15.28 -4.90 2.27
CA GLU A 294 -16.41 -4.79 3.22
C GLU A 294 -17.39 -3.69 2.82
N ALA A 295 -16.90 -2.52 2.36
CA ALA A 295 -17.74 -1.44 1.87
C ALA A 295 -18.52 -1.85 0.62
N ALA A 296 -17.90 -2.61 -0.29
CA ALA A 296 -18.59 -3.18 -1.45
C ALA A 296 -19.70 -4.14 -1.05
N VAL A 297 -19.43 -5.04 -0.11
CA VAL A 297 -20.43 -6.00 0.42
C VAL A 297 -21.59 -5.27 1.11
N ALA A 298 -21.28 -4.27 1.93
CA ALA A 298 -22.29 -3.46 2.61
C ALA A 298 -23.21 -2.76 1.59
N LYS A 299 -22.64 -2.12 0.56
CA LYS A 299 -23.41 -1.47 -0.51
C LYS A 299 -24.23 -2.48 -1.31
N ALA A 300 -23.69 -3.64 -1.65
CA ALA A 300 -24.44 -4.67 -2.35
C ALA A 300 -25.67 -5.14 -1.57
N ARG A 301 -25.55 -5.32 -0.25
CA ARG A 301 -26.68 -5.67 0.63
C ARG A 301 -27.72 -4.56 0.71
N GLU A 302 -27.28 -3.30 0.80
CA GLU A 302 -28.15 -2.12 0.76
C GLU A 302 -29.00 -2.05 -0.52
N LEU A 303 -28.41 -2.47 -1.64
CA LEU A 303 -29.06 -2.57 -2.96
C LEU A 303 -29.94 -3.83 -3.11
N GLY A 304 -30.12 -4.61 -2.05
CA GLY A 304 -30.99 -5.80 -2.04
C GLY A 304 -30.36 -7.06 -2.65
N LEU A 305 -29.03 -7.09 -2.83
CA LEU A 305 -28.34 -8.27 -3.31
C LEU A 305 -27.92 -9.19 -2.15
N HIS A 306 -27.96 -10.49 -2.37
CA HIS A 306 -27.26 -11.43 -1.51
C HIS A 306 -25.76 -11.26 -1.71
N ALA A 307 -25.03 -10.74 -0.72
CA ALA A 307 -23.63 -10.38 -0.86
C ALA A 307 -22.72 -11.23 0.04
N LEU A 308 -21.65 -11.75 -0.55
CA LEU A 308 -20.62 -12.55 0.10
C LEU A 308 -19.24 -11.95 -0.15
N LEU A 309 -18.48 -11.70 0.91
CA LEU A 309 -17.03 -11.52 0.84
C LEU A 309 -16.39 -12.90 0.77
N LEU A 310 -15.86 -13.27 -0.40
CA LEU A 310 -15.25 -14.57 -0.62
C LEU A 310 -13.88 -14.67 0.08
N SER A 311 -13.04 -13.67 -0.14
CA SER A 311 -11.70 -13.59 0.43
C SER A 311 -11.12 -12.21 0.17
N THR A 312 -10.19 -11.76 1.02
CA THR A 312 -9.30 -10.61 0.80
C THR A 312 -7.85 -11.03 0.58
N PHE A 313 -7.61 -12.34 0.41
CA PHE A 313 -6.31 -12.97 0.25
C PHE A 313 -6.15 -13.66 -1.11
N VAL A 314 -6.79 -13.13 -2.16
CA VAL A 314 -6.70 -13.71 -3.50
C VAL A 314 -5.36 -13.36 -4.13
N GLU A 315 -4.55 -14.37 -4.40
CA GLU A 315 -3.22 -14.28 -5.01
C GLU A 315 -3.09 -15.20 -6.21
N GLY A 316 -2.03 -15.02 -6.98
CA GLY A 316 -1.68 -15.87 -8.11
C GLY A 316 -1.87 -15.19 -9.46
N GLU A 317 -1.75 -15.96 -10.52
CA GLU A 317 -1.84 -15.48 -11.90
C GLU A 317 -3.27 -15.01 -12.23
N ALA A 318 -3.44 -13.77 -12.64
CA ALA A 318 -4.75 -13.13 -12.86
C ALA A 318 -5.69 -13.97 -13.74
N ARG A 319 -5.17 -14.56 -14.82
CA ARG A 319 -5.96 -15.40 -15.73
C ARG A 319 -6.47 -16.68 -15.08
N GLU A 320 -5.74 -17.27 -14.15
CA GLU A 320 -6.15 -18.49 -13.46
C GLU A 320 -7.19 -18.18 -12.37
N VAL A 321 -6.97 -17.09 -11.64
CA VAL A 321 -7.96 -16.54 -10.69
C VAL A 321 -9.28 -16.25 -11.39
N ALA A 322 -9.24 -15.63 -12.58
CA ALA A 322 -10.43 -15.32 -13.37
C ALA A 322 -11.26 -16.58 -13.69
N ARG A 323 -10.61 -17.69 -14.04
CA ARG A 323 -11.28 -18.98 -14.32
C ARG A 323 -12.03 -19.53 -13.10
N VAL A 324 -11.41 -19.42 -11.93
CA VAL A 324 -12.05 -19.86 -10.67
C VAL A 324 -13.26 -18.99 -10.37
N LEU A 325 -13.11 -17.65 -10.42
CA LEU A 325 -14.20 -16.72 -10.16
C LEU A 325 -15.35 -16.89 -11.17
N ALA A 326 -15.04 -17.03 -12.45
CA ALA A 326 -16.05 -17.30 -13.47
C ALA A 326 -16.77 -18.65 -13.24
N GLY A 327 -16.08 -19.68 -12.75
CA GLY A 327 -16.69 -20.96 -12.36
C GLY A 327 -17.71 -20.79 -11.23
N ILE A 328 -17.38 -19.98 -10.21
CA ILE A 328 -18.30 -19.65 -9.10
C ILE A 328 -19.51 -18.86 -9.63
N LEU A 329 -19.31 -17.86 -10.48
CA LEU A 329 -20.41 -17.09 -11.09
C LEU A 329 -21.36 -17.98 -11.91
N ARG A 330 -20.82 -18.93 -12.66
CA ARG A 330 -21.61 -19.93 -13.39
C ARG A 330 -22.43 -20.83 -12.48
N GLU A 331 -21.87 -21.25 -11.34
CA GLU A 331 -22.59 -22.05 -10.34
C GLU A 331 -23.71 -21.24 -9.69
N ILE A 332 -23.46 -19.96 -9.39
CA ILE A 332 -24.51 -19.03 -8.89
C ILE A 332 -25.62 -18.88 -9.91
N ASP A 333 -25.31 -18.68 -11.18
CA ASP A 333 -26.31 -18.57 -12.25
C ASP A 333 -27.11 -19.86 -12.45
N HIS A 334 -26.45 -21.01 -12.45
CA HIS A 334 -27.06 -22.31 -12.68
C HIS A 334 -27.94 -22.79 -11.52
N SER A 335 -27.44 -22.71 -10.28
CA SER A 335 -28.04 -23.40 -9.13
C SER A 335 -28.33 -22.51 -7.93
N GLY A 336 -27.95 -21.24 -7.96
CA GLY A 336 -28.05 -20.34 -6.82
C GLY A 336 -27.10 -20.70 -5.65
N ARG A 337 -26.02 -21.38 -5.94
CA ARG A 337 -24.98 -21.76 -4.92
C ARG A 337 -23.64 -21.11 -5.24
N PRO A 338 -22.85 -20.70 -4.26
CA PRO A 338 -23.10 -20.73 -2.81
C PRO A 338 -24.04 -19.58 -2.35
N LEU A 339 -24.57 -18.79 -3.26
CA LEU A 339 -25.34 -17.57 -2.97
C LEU A 339 -26.60 -17.50 -3.83
N ALA A 340 -27.74 -17.29 -3.20
CA ALA A 340 -29.01 -17.10 -3.92
C ALA A 340 -29.00 -15.84 -4.79
N ARG A 341 -29.68 -15.87 -5.95
CA ARG A 341 -29.85 -14.68 -6.80
C ARG A 341 -30.97 -13.76 -6.30
N PRO A 342 -30.85 -12.43 -6.50
CA PRO A 342 -29.72 -11.73 -7.11
C PRO A 342 -28.51 -11.67 -6.17
N ALA A 343 -27.31 -11.91 -6.70
CA ALA A 343 -26.09 -12.15 -5.93
C ALA A 343 -24.96 -11.17 -6.27
N CYS A 344 -24.16 -10.83 -5.28
CA CYS A 344 -22.89 -10.13 -5.44
C CYS A 344 -21.78 -10.89 -4.71
N LEU A 345 -20.78 -11.36 -5.46
CA LEU A 345 -19.56 -11.94 -4.91
C LEU A 345 -18.47 -10.90 -4.91
N VAL A 346 -17.88 -10.62 -3.77
CA VAL A 346 -16.75 -9.69 -3.64
C VAL A 346 -15.50 -10.48 -3.29
N ALA A 347 -14.42 -10.22 -4.00
CA ALA A 347 -13.10 -10.76 -3.71
C ALA A 347 -12.07 -9.65 -3.80
N GLY A 348 -11.11 -9.68 -2.90
CA GLY A 348 -9.98 -8.76 -2.86
C GLY A 348 -8.66 -9.51 -2.78
N GLY A 349 -7.58 -8.85 -3.18
CA GLY A 349 -6.24 -9.47 -3.20
C GLY A 349 -5.28 -8.74 -4.11
N GLU A 350 -4.18 -9.40 -4.45
CA GLU A 350 -3.10 -8.89 -5.28
C GLU A 350 -2.68 -9.97 -6.28
N THR A 351 -3.27 -9.96 -7.47
CA THR A 351 -2.90 -10.91 -8.53
C THR A 351 -1.67 -10.44 -9.30
N THR A 352 -1.02 -11.37 -9.98
CA THR A 352 0.17 -11.13 -10.82
C THR A 352 -0.12 -11.44 -12.27
N VAL A 353 0.71 -10.90 -13.18
CA VAL A 353 0.68 -11.22 -14.62
C VAL A 353 2.09 -11.57 -15.08
N THR A 354 2.24 -12.74 -15.68
CA THR A 354 3.46 -13.10 -16.39
C THR A 354 3.43 -12.46 -17.79
N VAL A 355 4.17 -11.36 -17.95
CA VAL A 355 4.24 -10.64 -19.22
C VAL A 355 5.01 -11.48 -20.25
N ARG A 356 4.36 -11.82 -21.38
CA ARG A 356 4.94 -12.62 -22.47
C ARG A 356 4.99 -11.87 -23.80
N GLY A 357 4.25 -10.79 -23.93
CA GLY A 357 4.13 -9.99 -25.15
C GLY A 357 4.60 -8.55 -24.94
N SER A 358 4.43 -7.74 -25.96
CA SER A 358 4.74 -6.30 -25.97
C SER A 358 3.50 -5.41 -25.82
N GLY A 359 2.32 -5.99 -25.62
CA GLY A 359 1.07 -5.24 -25.43
C GLY A 359 1.02 -4.53 -24.09
N LEU A 360 0.19 -3.49 -24.02
CA LEU A 360 -0.13 -2.79 -22.78
C LEU A 360 -1.30 -3.46 -22.09
N GLY A 361 -1.29 -3.51 -20.76
CA GLY A 361 -2.34 -4.07 -19.93
C GLY A 361 -1.92 -4.09 -18.47
N GLY A 362 -2.78 -4.63 -17.61
CA GLY A 362 -2.54 -4.81 -16.20
C GLY A 362 -3.27 -6.05 -15.68
N ARG A 363 -3.07 -6.37 -14.42
CA ARG A 363 -3.64 -7.56 -13.77
C ARG A 363 -5.17 -7.56 -13.74
N ASN A 364 -5.78 -6.38 -13.56
CA ASN A 364 -7.24 -6.27 -13.52
C ASN A 364 -7.84 -6.44 -14.93
N GLN A 365 -7.20 -5.86 -15.93
CA GLN A 365 -7.59 -6.04 -17.34
C GLN A 365 -7.39 -7.50 -17.77
N GLU A 366 -6.27 -8.15 -17.40
CA GLU A 366 -6.01 -9.57 -17.69
C GLU A 366 -7.06 -10.47 -17.02
N LEU A 367 -7.44 -10.18 -15.77
CA LEU A 367 -8.46 -10.93 -15.05
C LEU A 367 -9.82 -10.83 -15.75
N ALA A 368 -10.25 -9.61 -16.10
CA ALA A 368 -11.51 -9.39 -16.80
C ALA A 368 -11.51 -10.04 -18.19
N LEU A 369 -10.41 -9.91 -18.95
CA LEU A 369 -10.26 -10.52 -20.27
C LEU A 369 -10.32 -12.05 -20.23
N ALA A 370 -9.65 -12.66 -19.24
CA ALA A 370 -9.65 -14.12 -19.08
C ALA A 370 -11.02 -14.69 -18.69
N ALA A 371 -11.90 -13.88 -18.12
CA ALA A 371 -13.26 -14.26 -17.76
C ALA A 371 -14.24 -14.18 -18.97
N VAL A 372 -13.89 -13.54 -20.09
CA VAL A 372 -14.78 -13.35 -21.25
C VAL A 372 -15.32 -14.66 -21.77
N VAL A 373 -14.45 -15.61 -22.10
CA VAL A 373 -14.87 -16.90 -22.67
C VAL A 373 -15.66 -17.76 -21.65
N PRO A 374 -15.21 -17.91 -20.39
CA PRO A 374 -15.97 -18.66 -19.39
C PRO A 374 -17.38 -18.11 -19.09
N LEU A 375 -17.60 -16.82 -19.24
CA LEU A 375 -18.89 -16.17 -18.98
C LEU A 375 -19.76 -16.01 -20.23
N ALA A 376 -19.25 -16.32 -21.43
CA ALA A 376 -19.96 -16.13 -22.69
C ALA A 376 -21.34 -16.81 -22.69
N GLY A 377 -22.36 -16.06 -23.12
CA GLY A 377 -23.75 -16.51 -23.20
C GLY A 377 -24.54 -16.46 -21.90
N LEU A 378 -23.94 -16.11 -20.77
CA LEU A 378 -24.67 -15.91 -19.51
C LEU A 378 -25.40 -14.58 -19.52
N SER A 379 -26.67 -14.59 -19.17
CA SER A 379 -27.47 -13.38 -19.05
C SER A 379 -27.32 -12.77 -17.64
N ASN A 380 -27.26 -11.43 -17.56
CA ASN A 380 -27.25 -10.72 -16.29
C ASN A 380 -26.08 -11.08 -15.34
N VAL A 381 -24.93 -11.45 -15.90
CA VAL A 381 -23.69 -11.71 -15.17
C VAL A 381 -22.65 -10.69 -15.57
N ALA A 382 -21.96 -10.12 -14.60
CA ALA A 382 -20.80 -9.25 -14.79
C ALA A 382 -19.67 -9.62 -13.84
N LEU A 383 -18.43 -9.46 -14.29
CA LEU A 383 -17.23 -9.49 -13.47
C LEU A 383 -16.49 -8.18 -13.69
N LEU A 384 -16.34 -7.39 -12.62
CA LEU A 384 -15.53 -6.17 -12.57
C LEU A 384 -14.26 -6.45 -11.77
N SER A 385 -13.10 -6.14 -12.33
CA SER A 385 -11.82 -6.10 -11.62
C SER A 385 -11.20 -4.72 -11.71
N LEU A 386 -10.79 -4.15 -10.58
CA LEU A 386 -10.25 -2.80 -10.51
C LEU A 386 -9.17 -2.65 -9.44
N GLY A 387 -8.19 -1.79 -9.70
CA GLY A 387 -7.20 -1.35 -8.73
C GLY A 387 -7.74 -0.17 -7.91
N THR A 388 -7.70 -0.28 -6.59
CA THR A 388 -8.18 0.76 -5.67
C THR A 388 -7.32 2.01 -5.66
N ASP A 389 -6.07 1.94 -6.17
CA ASP A 389 -5.18 3.09 -6.39
C ASP A 389 -5.46 3.84 -7.70
N GLY A 390 -6.43 3.37 -8.49
CA GLY A 390 -6.85 3.98 -9.75
C GLY A 390 -5.90 3.73 -10.92
N SER A 391 -5.06 2.69 -10.85
CA SER A 391 -4.12 2.33 -11.91
C SER A 391 -4.08 0.82 -12.15
N ASP A 392 -3.86 0.41 -13.41
CA ASP A 392 -3.68 -1.00 -13.79
C ASP A 392 -2.56 -1.14 -14.82
N GLY A 393 -1.36 -1.49 -14.35
CA GLY A 393 -0.15 -1.54 -15.16
C GLY A 393 0.22 -0.17 -15.76
N PRO A 394 0.80 -0.13 -16.96
CA PRO A 394 1.19 1.11 -17.66
C PRO A 394 0.04 1.72 -18.49
N THR A 395 -1.22 1.48 -18.11
CA THR A 395 -2.40 1.96 -18.83
C THR A 395 -3.05 3.15 -18.12
N ASP A 396 -3.99 3.82 -18.80
CA ASP A 396 -4.84 4.90 -18.27
C ASP A 396 -6.12 4.38 -17.60
N ALA A 397 -6.29 3.04 -17.51
CA ALA A 397 -7.42 2.39 -16.87
C ALA A 397 -7.09 1.95 -15.44
N ALA A 398 -8.09 1.91 -14.56
CA ALA A 398 -7.99 1.31 -13.24
C ALA A 398 -8.31 -0.19 -13.25
N GLY A 399 -8.86 -0.70 -14.33
CA GLY A 399 -9.25 -2.09 -14.48
C GLY A 399 -10.19 -2.30 -15.66
N ALA A 400 -10.95 -3.39 -15.65
CA ALA A 400 -11.91 -3.71 -16.69
C ALA A 400 -13.10 -4.51 -16.15
N MET A 401 -14.19 -4.48 -16.91
CA MET A 401 -15.38 -5.31 -16.68
C MET A 401 -15.63 -6.22 -17.87
N THR A 402 -16.16 -7.40 -17.61
CA THR A 402 -16.67 -8.32 -18.61
C THR A 402 -18.08 -8.79 -18.26
N THR A 403 -18.88 -9.08 -19.26
CA THR A 403 -20.22 -9.64 -19.15
C THR A 403 -20.34 -10.89 -20.01
N GLY A 404 -21.45 -11.60 -19.92
CA GLY A 404 -21.71 -12.73 -20.81
C GLY A 404 -21.90 -12.34 -22.28
N LEU A 405 -22.03 -11.05 -22.63
CA LEU A 405 -22.14 -10.55 -24.00
C LEU A 405 -20.81 -9.99 -24.55
N THR A 406 -19.76 -9.92 -23.76
CA THR A 406 -18.48 -9.34 -24.19
C THR A 406 -17.81 -10.12 -25.34
N ALA A 407 -18.10 -11.40 -25.48
CA ALA A 407 -17.57 -12.26 -26.56
C ALA A 407 -18.44 -12.25 -27.86
N SER A 408 -19.58 -11.57 -27.86
CA SER A 408 -20.55 -11.58 -28.99
C SER A 408 -20.31 -10.48 -30.03
#